data_651990fabf2291893c7ccb4f26fa3f7c
#
_entry.id   651990fabf2291893c7ccb4f26fa3f7c
#
_cell.length_a   1.000
_cell.length_b   1.000
_cell.length_c   1.000
_cell.angle_alpha   90.00
_cell.angle_beta   90.00
_cell.angle_gamma   90.00
#
_symmetry.space_group_name_H-M   'P 1'
#
loop_
_entity.id
_entity.type
_entity.pdbx_description
1 polymer ?
#
loop_
_entity_poly.entity_id
_entity_poly.type
_entity_poly.pdbx_seq_one_letter_code
_entity_poly.pdbx_strand_id
1 'polypeptide(L)'
;MGESILTVLLFAPLFLVVLLANLADKHRLEGGTAKTIAGLTYAFHLVIFGIMAMVGATLHVIAILMETNDNLQQNFLDLLSGGGTEATEGILPVLDRLDVLGLGLWAPAAAAPLFLLPAVRKQLARLIQIDFRSSVHAIAVSFVMLVVINLTFTLAIGLETLADLSEASEPSIGSLLFSLWVQQILFAVWAMVGIGWLTRRKWGQALERLGLVVPSPAAIAVGIGTGLLSVGVIIVLEIVAQAVGWGLNEDVERLSESLIGPLLGSIPGILTLGLAAGIGEETLFRGALQPRFGLLFTSLLFAVVHSQYGITLSTLAVFIVGLILGLLRMRFNTSTCVIAHASYNITLGMIAYLFPQAF
;
A
#
# COMPACT_ATOMS: atom_id res chain seq x y z
N MET A 1 -15.23 13.66 -0.03
CA MET A 1 -14.38 14.74 0.51
C MET A 1 -13.95 14.46 1.96
N GLY A 2 -14.82 14.02 2.86
CA GLY A 2 -14.45 13.65 4.25
C GLY A 2 -13.42 12.54 4.33
N GLU A 3 -13.56 11.47 3.57
CA GLU A 3 -12.63 10.33 3.52
C GLU A 3 -11.22 10.73 3.08
N SER A 4 -11.12 11.60 2.07
CA SER A 4 -9.82 12.07 1.59
C SER A 4 -9.12 12.97 2.61
N ILE A 5 -9.89 13.75 3.38
CA ILE A 5 -9.34 14.54 4.50
C ILE A 5 -8.84 13.59 5.59
N LEU A 6 -9.60 12.56 5.94
CA LEU A 6 -9.18 11.56 6.91
C LEU A 6 -7.90 10.86 6.46
N THR A 7 -7.81 10.47 5.19
CA THR A 7 -6.60 9.89 4.61
C THR A 7 -5.39 10.80 4.80
N VAL A 8 -5.51 12.09 4.44
CA VAL A 8 -4.42 13.07 4.63
C VAL A 8 -4.02 13.19 6.10
N LEU A 9 -4.99 13.24 7.01
CA LEU A 9 -4.74 13.33 8.46
C LEU A 9 -4.04 12.09 9.02
N LEU A 10 -4.41 10.89 8.55
CA LEU A 10 -3.77 9.63 8.94
C LEU A 10 -2.32 9.54 8.44
N PHE A 11 -2.03 10.07 7.25
CA PHE A 11 -0.68 10.10 6.71
C PHE A 11 0.20 11.20 7.31
N ALA A 12 -0.36 12.29 7.84
CA ALA A 12 0.39 13.44 8.35
C ALA A 12 1.44 13.08 9.43
N PRO A 13 1.15 12.27 10.48
CA PRO A 13 2.15 11.87 11.45
C PRO A 13 3.26 11.00 10.84
N LEU A 14 2.96 10.16 9.86
CA LEU A 14 3.95 9.35 9.14
C LEU A 14 4.90 10.23 8.30
N PHE A 15 4.38 11.28 7.63
CA PHE A 15 5.19 12.29 6.96
C PHE A 15 6.14 12.99 7.92
N LEU A 16 5.67 13.38 9.10
CA LEU A 16 6.49 14.03 10.11
C LEU A 16 7.65 13.12 10.56
N VAL A 17 7.39 11.83 10.82
CA VAL A 17 8.44 10.86 11.17
C VAL A 17 9.50 10.76 10.09
N VAL A 18 9.10 10.66 8.80
CA VAL A 18 10.03 10.58 7.67
C VAL A 18 10.82 11.88 7.50
N LEU A 19 10.19 13.03 7.69
CA LEU A 19 10.84 14.34 7.65
C LEU A 19 11.91 14.46 8.73
N LEU A 20 11.58 14.13 9.98
CA LEU A 20 12.50 14.14 11.11
C LEU A 20 13.67 13.14 10.89
N ALA A 21 13.40 11.95 10.37
CA ALA A 21 14.43 10.98 10.01
C ALA A 21 15.42 11.54 8.98
N ASN A 22 14.90 12.26 7.96
CA ASN A 22 15.74 12.92 6.97
C ASN A 22 16.57 14.08 7.55
N LEU A 23 16.02 14.82 8.51
CA LEU A 23 16.76 15.86 9.24
C LEU A 23 17.88 15.23 10.10
N ALA A 24 17.61 14.12 10.78
CA ALA A 24 18.64 13.38 11.53
C ALA A 24 19.78 12.92 10.61
N ASP A 25 19.46 12.36 9.44
CA ASP A 25 20.46 11.92 8.46
C ASP A 25 21.22 13.11 7.82
N LYS A 26 20.61 14.28 7.70
CA LYS A 26 21.27 15.51 7.22
C LYS A 26 22.38 15.96 8.18
N HIS A 27 22.11 15.95 9.48
CA HIS A 27 23.03 16.40 10.52
C HIS A 27 23.94 15.28 11.06
N ARG A 28 23.98 14.13 10.38
CA ARG A 28 24.66 12.92 10.86
C ARG A 28 26.14 13.12 11.25
N LEU A 29 26.83 14.06 10.62
CA LEU A 29 28.22 14.39 10.91
C LEU A 29 28.38 15.38 12.09
N GLU A 30 27.28 16.02 12.53
CA GLU A 30 27.26 17.02 13.60
C GLU A 30 27.10 16.42 15.00
N GLY A 31 27.15 15.11 15.15
CA GLY A 31 27.21 14.39 16.42
C GLY A 31 25.98 14.54 17.31
N GLY A 32 25.97 15.54 18.20
CA GLY A 32 24.91 15.74 19.20
C GLY A 32 23.54 16.05 18.59
N THR A 33 23.46 17.01 17.68
CA THR A 33 22.21 17.42 17.01
C THR A 33 21.54 16.24 16.28
N ALA A 34 22.33 15.46 15.53
CA ALA A 34 21.81 14.27 14.83
C ALA A 34 21.22 13.23 15.79
N LYS A 35 21.89 12.98 16.93
CA LYS A 35 21.41 12.05 17.94
C LYS A 35 20.10 12.51 18.57
N THR A 36 19.97 13.80 18.88
CA THR A 36 18.75 14.39 19.41
C THR A 36 17.58 14.25 18.43
N ILE A 37 17.79 14.64 17.17
CA ILE A 37 16.73 14.54 16.15
C ILE A 37 16.35 13.08 15.90
N ALA A 38 17.32 12.17 15.81
CA ALA A 38 17.05 10.73 15.68
C ALA A 38 16.30 10.18 16.89
N GLY A 39 16.65 10.60 18.10
CA GLY A 39 15.93 10.25 19.33
C GLY A 39 14.47 10.70 19.30
N LEU A 40 14.20 11.95 18.90
CA LEU A 40 12.85 12.48 18.72
C LEU A 40 12.08 11.71 17.64
N THR A 41 12.72 11.41 16.50
CA THR A 41 12.13 10.61 15.42
C THR A 41 11.68 9.24 15.93
N TYR A 42 12.56 8.56 16.66
CA TYR A 42 12.27 7.22 17.20
C TYR A 42 11.23 7.28 18.32
N ALA A 43 11.27 8.29 19.18
CA ALA A 43 10.25 8.48 20.22
C ALA A 43 8.85 8.69 19.60
N PHE A 44 8.75 9.54 18.56
CA PHE A 44 7.50 9.79 17.88
C PHE A 44 6.98 8.55 17.15
N HIS A 45 7.88 7.82 16.49
CA HIS A 45 7.56 6.52 15.88
C HIS A 45 7.06 5.50 16.91
N LEU A 46 7.72 5.40 18.08
CA LEU A 46 7.29 4.52 19.18
C LEU A 46 5.91 4.90 19.72
N VAL A 47 5.59 6.19 19.78
CA VAL A 47 4.25 6.65 20.19
C VAL A 47 3.20 6.18 19.20
N ILE A 48 3.42 6.35 17.89
CA ILE A 48 2.46 5.92 16.86
C ILE A 48 2.21 4.41 16.95
N PHE A 49 3.27 3.61 16.87
CA PHE A 49 3.15 2.15 16.90
C PHE A 49 2.74 1.63 18.29
N GLY A 50 3.09 2.34 19.37
CA GLY A 50 2.62 2.03 20.71
C GLY A 50 1.12 2.21 20.86
N ILE A 51 0.56 3.29 20.33
CA ILE A 51 -0.90 3.49 20.28
C ILE A 51 -1.57 2.39 19.46
N MET A 52 -1.04 2.07 18.27
CA MET A 52 -1.58 0.97 17.43
C MET A 52 -1.53 -0.38 18.16
N ALA A 53 -0.42 -0.69 18.82
CA ALA A 53 -0.27 -1.91 19.60
C ALA A 53 -1.25 -1.97 20.78
N MET A 54 -1.44 -0.86 21.49
CA MET A 54 -2.38 -0.76 22.61
C MET A 54 -3.82 -0.94 22.14
N VAL A 55 -4.23 -0.25 21.07
CA VAL A 55 -5.58 -0.39 20.49
C VAL A 55 -5.82 -1.84 20.05
N GLY A 56 -4.88 -2.42 19.30
CA GLY A 56 -5.00 -3.82 18.85
C GLY A 56 -5.04 -4.82 19.98
N ALA A 57 -4.22 -4.64 21.03
CA ALA A 57 -4.25 -5.50 22.22
C ALA A 57 -5.58 -5.37 22.97
N THR A 58 -6.12 -4.15 23.08
CA THR A 58 -7.45 -3.92 23.70
C THR A 58 -8.54 -4.64 22.91
N LEU A 59 -8.57 -4.51 21.58
CA LEU A 59 -9.55 -5.22 20.74
C LEU A 59 -9.42 -6.74 20.89
N HIS A 60 -8.21 -7.27 20.88
CA HIS A 60 -7.95 -8.69 21.07
C HIS A 60 -8.43 -9.22 22.43
N VAL A 61 -8.18 -8.47 23.51
CA VAL A 61 -8.68 -8.82 24.86
C VAL A 61 -10.21 -8.74 24.93
N ILE A 62 -10.84 -7.71 24.34
CA ILE A 62 -12.30 -7.59 24.28
C ILE A 62 -12.89 -8.81 23.56
N ALA A 63 -12.32 -9.23 22.44
CA ALA A 63 -12.78 -10.41 21.69
C ALA A 63 -12.77 -11.67 22.58
N ILE A 64 -11.63 -11.95 23.25
CA ILE A 64 -11.52 -13.10 24.18
C ILE A 64 -12.55 -13.03 25.31
N LEU A 65 -12.81 -11.84 25.86
CA LEU A 65 -13.81 -11.65 26.90
C LEU A 65 -15.22 -11.86 26.39
N MET A 66 -15.52 -11.47 25.15
CA MET A 66 -16.81 -11.68 24.50
C MET A 66 -17.08 -13.17 24.22
N GLU A 67 -16.07 -13.93 23.80
CA GLU A 67 -16.17 -15.39 23.61
C GLU A 67 -16.53 -16.15 24.92
N THR A 68 -16.15 -15.58 26.06
CA THR A 68 -16.36 -16.20 27.39
C THR A 68 -17.59 -15.67 28.11
N ASN A 69 -18.27 -14.63 27.60
CA ASN A 69 -19.37 -13.94 28.27
C ASN A 69 -20.41 -13.38 27.30
N ASP A 70 -21.49 -14.12 27.05
CA ASP A 70 -22.58 -13.75 26.15
C ASP A 70 -23.24 -12.40 26.51
N ASN A 71 -23.32 -12.06 27.79
CA ASN A 71 -23.87 -10.76 28.21
C ASN A 71 -22.99 -9.61 27.81
N LEU A 72 -21.65 -9.79 27.79
CA LEU A 72 -20.71 -8.76 27.35
C LEU A 72 -20.85 -8.55 25.83
N GLN A 73 -20.99 -9.62 25.07
CA GLN A 73 -21.20 -9.55 23.64
C GLN A 73 -22.48 -8.78 23.29
N GLN A 74 -23.60 -9.12 23.95
CA GLN A 74 -24.85 -8.41 23.72
C GLN A 74 -24.79 -6.92 24.11
N ASN A 75 -24.21 -6.60 25.28
CA ASN A 75 -24.05 -5.21 25.71
C ASN A 75 -23.15 -4.40 24.75
N PHE A 76 -22.14 -5.04 24.17
CA PHE A 76 -21.25 -4.41 23.20
C PHE A 76 -21.96 -4.16 21.87
N LEU A 77 -22.76 -5.11 21.40
CA LEU A 77 -23.62 -4.96 20.22
C LEU A 77 -24.65 -3.84 20.41
N ASP A 78 -25.32 -3.80 21.57
CA ASP A 78 -26.30 -2.76 21.90
C ASP A 78 -25.65 -1.36 21.93
N LEU A 79 -24.41 -1.27 22.42
CA LEU A 79 -23.64 -0.02 22.45
C LEU A 79 -23.29 0.47 21.03
N LEU A 80 -22.87 -0.44 20.15
CA LEU A 80 -22.47 -0.10 18.77
C LEU A 80 -23.68 0.21 17.88
N SER A 81 -24.77 -0.51 18.07
CA SER A 81 -25.98 -0.33 17.25
C SER A 81 -26.81 0.90 17.65
N GLY A 82 -26.51 1.51 18.80
CA GLY A 82 -27.37 2.58 19.32
C GLY A 82 -28.85 2.19 19.45
N GLY A 83 -29.13 0.87 19.52
CA GLY A 83 -30.49 0.27 19.56
C GLY A 83 -31.12 0.04 18.19
N GLY A 84 -30.40 0.18 17.07
CA GLY A 84 -30.90 -0.09 15.71
C GLY A 84 -30.43 -1.45 15.18
N THR A 85 -31.38 -2.30 14.71
CA THR A 85 -31.10 -3.67 14.24
C THR A 85 -30.32 -3.71 12.91
N GLU A 86 -30.59 -2.78 11.98
CA GLU A 86 -29.96 -2.76 10.65
C GLU A 86 -28.46 -2.44 10.69
N ALA A 87 -28.03 -1.53 11.58
CA ALA A 87 -26.60 -1.19 11.74
C ALA A 87 -25.80 -2.36 12.34
N THR A 88 -26.44 -3.27 13.06
CA THR A 88 -25.81 -4.39 13.74
C THR A 88 -25.47 -5.51 12.75
N GLU A 89 -26.32 -5.78 11.78
CA GLU A 89 -26.13 -6.87 10.81
C GLU A 89 -24.88 -6.69 9.95
N GLY A 90 -24.59 -5.45 9.52
CA GLY A 90 -23.39 -5.15 8.72
C GLY A 90 -22.07 -5.22 9.50
N ILE A 91 -22.10 -5.09 10.84
CA ILE A 91 -20.89 -5.08 11.69
C ILE A 91 -20.59 -6.48 12.28
N LEU A 92 -21.58 -7.35 12.40
CA LEU A 92 -21.44 -8.69 13.00
C LEU A 92 -20.28 -9.50 12.41
N PRO A 93 -20.10 -9.61 11.07
CA PRO A 93 -18.99 -10.37 10.51
C PRO A 93 -17.60 -9.82 10.90
N VAL A 94 -17.50 -8.51 11.15
CA VAL A 94 -16.25 -7.86 11.61
C VAL A 94 -16.03 -8.15 13.09
N LEU A 95 -17.08 -8.18 13.90
CA LEU A 95 -17.00 -8.48 15.33
C LEU A 95 -16.59 -9.92 15.59
N ASP A 96 -17.06 -10.86 14.79
CA ASP A 96 -16.69 -12.28 14.87
C ASP A 96 -15.19 -12.54 14.56
N ARG A 97 -14.52 -11.54 13.99
CA ARG A 97 -13.08 -11.58 13.66
C ARG A 97 -12.22 -10.61 14.49
N LEU A 98 -12.81 -10.03 15.55
CA LEU A 98 -12.19 -9.00 16.35
C LEU A 98 -10.89 -9.47 17.03
N ASP A 99 -10.80 -10.76 17.36
CA ASP A 99 -9.60 -11.42 17.88
C ASP A 99 -8.44 -11.37 16.87
N VAL A 100 -8.69 -11.81 15.64
CA VAL A 100 -7.69 -11.81 14.55
C VAL A 100 -7.34 -10.39 14.13
N LEU A 101 -8.32 -9.48 14.06
CA LEU A 101 -8.12 -8.06 13.79
C LEU A 101 -7.24 -7.40 14.86
N GLY A 102 -7.56 -7.66 16.13
CA GLY A 102 -6.76 -7.19 17.25
C GLY A 102 -5.32 -7.70 17.18
N LEU A 103 -5.14 -9.01 16.98
CA LEU A 103 -3.82 -9.64 16.82
C LEU A 103 -3.08 -9.05 15.61
N GLY A 104 -3.74 -8.91 14.46
CA GLY A 104 -3.19 -8.37 13.22
C GLY A 104 -2.76 -6.90 13.32
N LEU A 105 -3.31 -6.15 14.27
CA LEU A 105 -2.91 -4.79 14.58
C LEU A 105 -1.76 -4.75 15.59
N TRP A 106 -1.91 -5.39 16.77
CA TRP A 106 -0.93 -5.21 17.84
C TRP A 106 0.38 -5.95 17.58
N ALA A 107 0.38 -7.15 17.00
CA ALA A 107 1.61 -7.93 16.85
C ALA A 107 2.60 -7.30 15.86
N PRO A 108 2.21 -6.89 14.62
CA PRO A 108 3.12 -6.15 13.75
C PRO A 108 3.49 -4.76 14.29
N ALA A 109 2.56 -4.06 14.98
CA ALA A 109 2.85 -2.78 15.59
C ALA A 109 3.89 -2.91 16.72
N ALA A 110 3.83 -3.96 17.55
CA ALA A 110 4.84 -4.27 18.56
C ALA A 110 6.17 -4.73 17.95
N ALA A 111 6.16 -5.35 16.77
CA ALA A 111 7.36 -5.76 16.04
C ALA A 111 8.07 -4.58 15.33
N ALA A 112 7.35 -3.55 14.92
CA ALA A 112 7.89 -2.41 14.19
C ALA A 112 9.11 -1.74 14.87
N PRO A 113 9.14 -1.50 16.20
CA PRO A 113 10.29 -0.95 16.90
C PRO A 113 11.57 -1.79 16.82
N LEU A 114 11.49 -3.10 16.58
CA LEU A 114 12.66 -3.97 16.44
C LEU A 114 13.57 -3.50 15.29
N PHE A 115 12.99 -2.93 14.23
CA PHE A 115 13.74 -2.40 13.10
C PHE A 115 14.45 -1.07 13.39
N LEU A 116 14.17 -0.43 14.53
CA LEU A 116 14.96 0.70 15.03
C LEU A 116 16.28 0.26 15.68
N LEU A 117 16.41 -1.03 16.02
CA LEU A 117 17.62 -1.59 16.61
C LEU A 117 18.73 -1.71 15.55
N PRO A 118 19.94 -1.13 15.77
CA PRO A 118 21.03 -1.22 14.80
C PRO A 118 21.47 -2.67 14.51
N ALA A 119 21.35 -3.58 15.48
CA ALA A 119 21.67 -4.99 15.31
C ALA A 119 20.77 -5.66 14.28
N VAL A 120 19.46 -5.44 14.33
CA VAL A 120 18.48 -5.97 13.36
C VAL A 120 18.76 -5.41 11.97
N ARG A 121 18.93 -4.09 11.84
CA ARG A 121 19.25 -3.45 10.55
C ARG A 121 20.57 -3.91 9.95
N LYS A 122 21.58 -4.21 10.79
CA LYS A 122 22.86 -4.75 10.34
C LYS A 122 22.71 -6.14 9.70
N GLN A 123 21.79 -6.96 10.19
CA GLN A 123 21.49 -8.25 9.58
C GLN A 123 20.71 -8.06 8.26
N LEU A 124 19.70 -7.19 8.26
CA LEU A 124 18.95 -6.87 7.05
C LEU A 124 19.83 -6.25 5.94
N ALA A 125 20.82 -5.44 6.30
CA ALA A 125 21.78 -4.87 5.35
C ALA A 125 22.65 -5.90 4.60
N ARG A 126 22.60 -7.17 5.01
CA ARG A 126 23.21 -8.28 4.25
C ARG A 126 22.34 -8.77 3.11
N LEU A 127 21.03 -8.52 3.18
CA LEU A 127 20.03 -8.98 2.22
C LEU A 127 19.56 -7.86 1.28
N ILE A 128 19.49 -6.62 1.78
CA ILE A 128 19.00 -5.44 1.06
C ILE A 128 19.99 -4.27 1.21
N GLN A 129 19.98 -3.34 0.26
CA GLN A 129 20.97 -2.25 0.17
C GLN A 129 20.63 -1.07 1.10
N ILE A 130 20.34 -1.33 2.38
CA ILE A 130 20.09 -0.28 3.38
C ILE A 130 21.40 0.11 4.09
N ASP A 131 21.50 1.38 4.47
CA ASP A 131 22.49 1.83 5.45
C ASP A 131 21.92 1.63 6.85
N PHE A 132 22.44 0.68 7.61
CA PHE A 132 21.96 0.36 8.97
C PHE A 132 22.13 1.52 9.97
N ARG A 133 22.91 2.55 9.60
CA ARG A 133 23.12 3.77 10.42
C ARG A 133 22.13 4.88 10.06
N SER A 134 21.40 4.77 8.94
CA SER A 134 20.45 5.79 8.48
C SER A 134 19.15 5.70 9.26
N SER A 135 18.71 6.84 9.81
CA SER A 135 17.39 6.96 10.45
C SER A 135 16.25 6.78 9.45
N VAL A 136 16.42 7.30 8.23
CA VAL A 136 15.42 7.12 7.15
C VAL A 136 15.24 5.66 6.81
N HIS A 137 16.34 4.89 6.67
CA HIS A 137 16.23 3.47 6.36
C HIS A 137 15.63 2.67 7.52
N ALA A 138 15.91 3.07 8.78
CA ALA A 138 15.29 2.47 9.96
C ALA A 138 13.76 2.61 9.93
N ILE A 139 13.28 3.83 9.69
CA ILE A 139 11.86 4.14 9.60
C ILE A 139 11.21 3.45 8.40
N ALA A 140 11.86 3.47 7.23
CA ALA A 140 11.33 2.83 6.02
C ALA A 140 11.14 1.31 6.18
N VAL A 141 12.10 0.62 6.82
CA VAL A 141 11.97 -0.83 7.11
C VAL A 141 10.89 -1.08 8.16
N SER A 142 10.80 -0.24 9.19
CA SER A 142 9.76 -0.36 10.21
C SER A 142 8.35 -0.16 9.64
N PHE A 143 8.19 0.76 8.69
CA PHE A 143 6.90 1.02 8.02
C PHE A 143 6.42 -0.13 7.12
N VAL A 144 7.26 -1.12 6.81
CA VAL A 144 6.79 -2.39 6.21
C VAL A 144 5.75 -3.07 7.09
N MET A 145 5.80 -2.87 8.41
CA MET A 145 4.77 -3.41 9.32
C MET A 145 3.39 -2.80 9.08
N LEU A 146 3.28 -1.57 8.54
CA LEU A 146 1.98 -1.01 8.14
C LEU A 146 1.37 -1.80 6.97
N VAL A 147 2.21 -2.28 6.04
CA VAL A 147 1.77 -3.13 4.92
C VAL A 147 1.35 -4.52 5.45
N VAL A 148 2.07 -5.05 6.45
CA VAL A 148 1.67 -6.30 7.13
C VAL A 148 0.34 -6.12 7.86
N ILE A 149 0.14 -5.01 8.58
CA ILE A 149 -1.14 -4.69 9.23
C ILE A 149 -2.28 -4.63 8.20
N ASN A 150 -2.07 -3.93 7.08
CA ASN A 150 -3.08 -3.85 6.02
C ASN A 150 -3.45 -5.24 5.47
N LEU A 151 -2.45 -6.09 5.17
CA LEU A 151 -2.70 -7.45 4.72
C LEU A 151 -3.44 -8.28 5.78
N THR A 152 -3.02 -8.22 7.05
CA THR A 152 -3.67 -8.98 8.11
C THR A 152 -5.11 -8.54 8.35
N PHE A 153 -5.42 -7.26 8.20
CA PHE A 153 -6.79 -6.74 8.24
C PHE A 153 -7.64 -7.29 7.11
N THR A 154 -7.14 -7.24 5.87
CA THR A 154 -7.85 -7.80 4.71
C THR A 154 -8.14 -9.29 4.89
N LEU A 155 -7.14 -10.06 5.34
CA LEU A 155 -7.29 -11.51 5.54
C LEU A 155 -8.22 -11.84 6.74
N ALA A 156 -8.21 -11.02 7.79
CA ALA A 156 -9.06 -11.21 8.96
C ALA A 156 -10.53 -10.92 8.66
N ILE A 157 -10.83 -9.81 7.99
CA ILE A 157 -12.19 -9.46 7.58
C ILE A 157 -12.72 -10.47 6.54
N GLY A 158 -11.84 -10.92 5.63
CA GLY A 158 -12.20 -11.78 4.49
C GLY A 158 -12.63 -10.96 3.28
N LEU A 159 -12.36 -11.52 2.10
CA LEU A 159 -12.64 -10.84 0.83
C LEU A 159 -14.14 -10.72 0.55
N GLU A 160 -14.93 -11.75 0.91
CA GLU A 160 -16.39 -11.76 0.81
C GLU A 160 -17.02 -10.59 1.58
N THR A 161 -16.70 -10.48 2.88
CA THR A 161 -17.21 -9.38 3.73
C THR A 161 -16.76 -8.00 3.21
N LEU A 162 -15.53 -7.90 2.73
CA LEU A 162 -15.04 -6.64 2.15
C LEU A 162 -15.78 -6.28 0.86
N ALA A 163 -16.13 -7.27 0.02
CA ALA A 163 -16.93 -7.06 -1.17
C ALA A 163 -18.32 -6.55 -0.80
N ASP A 164 -19.00 -7.22 0.15
CA ASP A 164 -20.33 -6.83 0.63
C ASP A 164 -20.35 -5.40 1.19
N LEU A 165 -19.35 -5.03 2.02
CA LEU A 165 -19.23 -3.68 2.58
C LEU A 165 -18.93 -2.62 1.51
N SER A 166 -18.16 -2.98 0.49
CA SER A 166 -17.83 -2.09 -0.62
C SER A 166 -19.02 -1.86 -1.54
N GLU A 167 -19.77 -2.91 -1.87
CA GLU A 167 -21.02 -2.85 -2.65
C GLU A 167 -22.06 -1.97 -1.96
N ALA A 168 -22.20 -2.08 -0.63
CA ALA A 168 -23.14 -1.27 0.15
C ALA A 168 -22.80 0.23 0.19
N SER A 169 -21.55 0.62 -0.09
CA SER A 169 -21.12 2.01 0.08
C SER A 169 -21.47 2.94 -1.09
N GLU A 170 -21.69 2.43 -2.29
CA GLU A 170 -22.05 3.14 -3.54
C GLU A 170 -21.40 4.54 -3.71
N PRO A 171 -20.06 4.67 -3.70
CA PRO A 171 -19.44 5.97 -3.81
C PRO A 171 -19.66 6.58 -5.20
N SER A 172 -19.89 7.89 -5.28
CA SER A 172 -19.99 8.55 -6.58
C SER A 172 -18.66 8.47 -7.36
N ILE A 173 -18.72 8.39 -8.69
CA ILE A 173 -17.54 8.33 -9.55
C ILE A 173 -16.59 9.52 -9.32
N GLY A 174 -17.14 10.72 -9.07
CA GLY A 174 -16.33 11.90 -8.73
C GLY A 174 -15.57 11.75 -7.41
N SER A 175 -16.16 11.10 -6.41
CA SER A 175 -15.49 10.77 -5.14
C SER A 175 -14.36 9.76 -5.34
N LEU A 176 -14.60 8.72 -6.15
CA LEU A 176 -13.57 7.71 -6.48
C LEU A 176 -12.38 8.32 -7.21
N LEU A 177 -12.64 9.11 -8.27
CA LEU A 177 -11.59 9.82 -9.02
C LEU A 177 -10.76 10.72 -8.10
N PHE A 178 -11.42 11.51 -7.25
CA PHE A 178 -10.75 12.42 -6.33
C PHE A 178 -9.92 11.66 -5.29
N SER A 179 -10.48 10.62 -4.67
CA SER A 179 -9.79 9.82 -3.65
C SER A 179 -8.57 9.10 -4.22
N LEU A 180 -8.67 8.56 -5.44
CA LEU A 180 -7.55 7.91 -6.11
C LEU A 180 -6.41 8.91 -6.38
N TRP A 181 -6.71 10.10 -6.92
CA TRP A 181 -5.69 11.13 -7.13
C TRP A 181 -5.05 11.59 -5.81
N VAL A 182 -5.83 11.80 -4.75
CA VAL A 182 -5.31 12.17 -3.44
C VAL A 182 -4.35 11.10 -2.93
N GLN A 183 -4.74 9.83 -2.96
CA GLN A 183 -3.90 8.72 -2.52
C GLN A 183 -2.59 8.62 -3.30
N GLN A 184 -2.65 8.70 -4.62
CA GLN A 184 -1.47 8.55 -5.47
C GLN A 184 -0.53 9.77 -5.39
N ILE A 185 -1.07 10.97 -5.23
CA ILE A 185 -0.27 12.17 -4.92
C ILE A 185 0.41 12.03 -3.55
N LEU A 186 -0.28 11.51 -2.53
CA LEU A 186 0.32 11.26 -1.22
C LEU A 186 1.49 10.26 -1.34
N PHE A 187 1.39 9.20 -2.14
CA PHE A 187 2.48 8.27 -2.38
C PHE A 187 3.67 8.96 -3.05
N ALA A 188 3.43 9.77 -4.09
CA ALA A 188 4.49 10.52 -4.76
C ALA A 188 5.18 11.52 -3.82
N VAL A 189 4.41 12.27 -3.03
CA VAL A 189 4.94 13.22 -2.04
C VAL A 189 5.70 12.48 -0.94
N TRP A 190 5.19 11.34 -0.48
CA TRP A 190 5.88 10.50 0.51
C TRP A 190 7.23 10.00 -0.01
N ALA A 191 7.28 9.54 -1.26
CA ALA A 191 8.53 9.18 -1.91
C ALA A 191 9.51 10.36 -1.98
N MET A 192 9.04 11.56 -2.38
CA MET A 192 9.83 12.78 -2.45
C MET A 192 10.42 13.15 -1.08
N VAL A 193 9.60 13.19 -0.04
CA VAL A 193 10.04 13.49 1.33
C VAL A 193 10.99 12.38 1.81
N GLY A 194 10.66 11.12 1.55
CA GLY A 194 11.47 9.96 1.94
C GLY A 194 12.89 10.00 1.40
N ILE A 195 13.09 10.46 0.16
CA ILE A 195 14.43 10.59 -0.40
C ILE A 195 15.15 11.89 0.00
N GLY A 196 14.50 12.74 0.79
CA GLY A 196 15.09 13.95 1.38
C GLY A 196 14.76 15.27 0.69
N TRP A 197 13.71 15.34 -0.12
CA TRP A 197 13.13 16.62 -0.51
C TRP A 197 12.70 17.39 0.75
N LEU A 198 12.75 18.71 0.74
CA LEU A 198 12.55 19.64 1.86
C LEU A 198 13.68 19.67 2.91
N THR A 199 14.60 18.71 2.93
CA THR A 199 15.67 18.64 3.94
C THR A 199 17.07 18.74 3.36
N ARG A 200 17.45 17.84 2.48
CA ARG A 200 18.83 17.72 1.91
C ARG A 200 18.86 17.75 0.39
N ARG A 201 17.70 17.79 -0.30
CA ARG A 201 17.61 17.87 -1.76
C ARG A 201 16.69 18.99 -2.20
N LYS A 202 17.10 19.74 -3.21
CA LYS A 202 16.24 20.64 -3.96
C LYS A 202 15.31 19.83 -4.87
N TRP A 203 14.24 20.43 -5.36
CA TRP A 203 13.24 19.79 -6.22
C TRP A 203 13.85 18.99 -7.38
N GLY A 204 14.68 19.62 -8.23
CA GLY A 204 15.32 18.95 -9.37
C GLY A 204 16.20 17.76 -8.95
N GLN A 205 16.96 17.89 -7.86
CA GLN A 205 17.79 16.82 -7.31
C GLN A 205 16.95 15.65 -6.77
N ALA A 206 15.75 15.95 -6.27
CA ALA A 206 14.82 14.93 -5.81
C ALA A 206 14.22 14.15 -7.00
N LEU A 207 13.81 14.85 -8.05
CA LEU A 207 13.32 14.22 -9.28
C LEU A 207 14.38 13.32 -9.93
N GLU A 208 15.60 13.83 -10.06
CA GLU A 208 16.75 13.07 -10.58
C GLU A 208 17.03 11.82 -9.72
N ARG A 209 17.03 11.96 -8.39
CA ARG A 209 17.24 10.84 -7.45
C ARG A 209 16.15 9.77 -7.57
N LEU A 210 14.91 10.17 -7.83
CA LEU A 210 13.80 9.26 -8.08
C LEU A 210 13.85 8.63 -9.48
N GLY A 211 14.65 9.17 -10.39
CA GLY A 211 14.68 8.77 -11.79
C GLY A 211 13.46 9.26 -12.57
N LEU A 212 12.87 10.36 -12.11
CA LEU A 212 11.80 11.09 -12.81
C LEU A 212 12.46 12.11 -13.75
N VAL A 213 12.59 11.73 -14.99
CA VAL A 213 13.24 12.52 -16.04
C VAL A 213 12.30 12.63 -17.25
N VAL A 214 12.53 13.61 -18.11
CA VAL A 214 11.79 13.69 -19.39
C VAL A 214 12.17 12.47 -20.24
N PRO A 215 11.21 11.60 -20.56
CA PRO A 215 11.49 10.37 -21.29
C PRO A 215 11.83 10.66 -22.76
N SER A 216 12.82 9.95 -23.30
CA SER A 216 13.09 9.96 -24.74
C SER A 216 11.99 9.23 -25.52
N PRO A 217 11.83 9.49 -26.84
CA PRO A 217 10.85 8.73 -27.67
C PRO A 217 11.06 7.21 -27.58
N ALA A 218 12.31 6.76 -27.53
CA ALA A 218 12.62 5.33 -27.34
C ALA A 218 12.14 4.81 -25.97
N ALA A 219 12.34 5.58 -24.89
CA ALA A 219 11.87 5.23 -23.56
C ALA A 219 10.34 5.19 -23.49
N ILE A 220 9.64 6.08 -24.20
CA ILE A 220 8.18 6.05 -24.33
C ILE A 220 7.74 4.76 -25.03
N ALA A 221 8.33 4.44 -26.19
CA ALA A 221 7.99 3.24 -26.95
C ALA A 221 8.24 1.96 -26.15
N VAL A 222 9.38 1.88 -25.42
CA VAL A 222 9.71 0.75 -24.52
C VAL A 222 8.71 0.68 -23.37
N GLY A 223 8.33 1.82 -22.77
CA GLY A 223 7.34 1.86 -21.70
C GLY A 223 6.00 1.30 -22.18
N ILE A 224 5.46 1.82 -23.29
CA ILE A 224 4.20 1.33 -23.88
C ILE A 224 4.31 -0.17 -24.22
N GLY A 225 5.37 -0.58 -24.91
CA GLY A 225 5.59 -1.98 -25.28
C GLY A 225 5.66 -2.91 -24.06
N THR A 226 6.30 -2.47 -22.98
CA THR A 226 6.36 -3.24 -21.71
C THR A 226 4.99 -3.33 -21.05
N GLY A 227 4.19 -2.25 -21.06
CA GLY A 227 2.82 -2.27 -20.54
C GLY A 227 1.95 -3.28 -21.30
N LEU A 228 1.96 -3.23 -22.63
CA LEU A 228 1.22 -4.19 -23.49
C LEU A 228 1.71 -5.64 -23.30
N LEU A 229 3.03 -5.84 -23.19
CA LEU A 229 3.61 -7.17 -22.89
C LEU A 229 3.10 -7.68 -21.54
N SER A 230 3.03 -6.82 -20.53
CA SER A 230 2.53 -7.19 -19.20
C SER A 230 1.08 -7.66 -19.25
N VAL A 231 0.22 -7.00 -20.03
CA VAL A 231 -1.16 -7.46 -20.27
C VAL A 231 -1.15 -8.87 -20.89
N GLY A 232 -0.37 -9.09 -21.93
CA GLY A 232 -0.24 -10.41 -22.55
C GLY A 232 0.24 -11.50 -21.58
N VAL A 233 1.22 -11.16 -20.72
CA VAL A 233 1.73 -12.10 -19.68
C VAL A 233 0.63 -12.47 -18.70
N ILE A 234 -0.20 -11.51 -18.25
CA ILE A 234 -1.27 -11.79 -17.30
C ILE A 234 -2.39 -12.61 -17.94
N ILE A 235 -2.80 -12.30 -19.16
CA ILE A 235 -3.78 -13.11 -19.90
C ILE A 235 -3.29 -14.56 -20.05
N VAL A 236 -2.02 -14.77 -20.40
CA VAL A 236 -1.46 -16.12 -20.50
C VAL A 236 -1.45 -16.81 -19.12
N LEU A 237 -1.10 -16.10 -18.06
CA LEU A 237 -1.13 -16.64 -16.70
C LEU A 237 -2.53 -17.10 -16.31
N GLU A 238 -3.56 -16.32 -16.60
CA GLU A 238 -4.97 -16.65 -16.32
C GLU A 238 -5.44 -17.87 -17.13
N ILE A 239 -5.13 -17.92 -18.43
CA ILE A 239 -5.46 -19.08 -19.28
C ILE A 239 -4.80 -20.36 -18.74
N VAL A 240 -3.53 -20.30 -18.37
CA VAL A 240 -2.80 -21.45 -17.82
C VAL A 240 -3.40 -21.87 -16.47
N ALA A 241 -3.71 -20.92 -15.61
CA ALA A 241 -4.30 -21.19 -14.31
C ALA A 241 -5.68 -21.86 -14.45
N GLN A 242 -6.53 -21.36 -15.33
CA GLN A 242 -7.83 -21.99 -15.64
C GLN A 242 -7.66 -23.42 -16.18
N ALA A 243 -6.69 -23.65 -17.08
CA ALA A 243 -6.44 -24.96 -17.64
C ALA A 243 -6.00 -26.03 -16.62
N VAL A 244 -5.39 -25.59 -15.50
CA VAL A 244 -4.98 -26.49 -14.40
C VAL A 244 -6.00 -26.51 -13.24
N GLY A 245 -7.17 -25.89 -13.42
CA GLY A 245 -8.23 -25.83 -12.41
C GLY A 245 -7.97 -24.82 -11.27
N TRP A 246 -7.03 -23.90 -11.48
CA TRP A 246 -6.73 -22.81 -10.55
C TRP A 246 -7.43 -21.53 -11.00
N GLY A 247 -8.75 -21.52 -10.88
CA GLY A 247 -9.60 -20.44 -11.35
C GLY A 247 -9.40 -19.12 -10.59
N LEU A 248 -10.03 -18.07 -11.11
CA LEU A 248 -10.13 -16.79 -10.41
C LEU A 248 -10.94 -16.98 -9.12
N ASN A 249 -10.59 -16.22 -8.10
CA ASN A 249 -11.35 -16.21 -6.85
C ASN A 249 -12.52 -15.24 -7.00
N GLU A 250 -13.77 -15.75 -6.86
CA GLU A 250 -15.02 -14.98 -7.04
C GLU A 250 -15.08 -13.76 -6.09
N ASP A 251 -14.60 -13.87 -4.87
CA ASP A 251 -14.61 -12.75 -3.92
C ASP A 251 -13.62 -11.64 -4.34
N VAL A 252 -12.48 -12.02 -4.95
CA VAL A 252 -11.53 -11.05 -5.53
C VAL A 252 -12.17 -10.32 -6.70
N GLU A 253 -12.91 -11.03 -7.55
CA GLU A 253 -13.61 -10.45 -8.69
C GLU A 253 -14.68 -9.46 -8.22
N ARG A 254 -15.59 -9.88 -7.31
CA ARG A 254 -16.61 -9.01 -6.71
C ARG A 254 -15.99 -7.76 -6.05
N LEU A 255 -14.97 -7.94 -5.22
CA LEU A 255 -14.30 -6.82 -4.54
C LEU A 255 -13.62 -5.89 -5.55
N SER A 256 -12.99 -6.43 -6.58
CA SER A 256 -12.36 -5.62 -7.63
C SER A 256 -13.41 -4.85 -8.44
N GLU A 257 -14.52 -5.50 -8.80
CA GLU A 257 -15.65 -4.87 -9.49
C GLU A 257 -16.22 -3.71 -8.66
N SER A 258 -16.45 -3.90 -7.36
CA SER A 258 -16.98 -2.86 -6.49
C SER A 258 -16.01 -1.67 -6.30
N LEU A 259 -14.70 -1.92 -6.23
CA LEU A 259 -13.68 -0.88 -5.99
C LEU A 259 -13.31 -0.10 -7.25
N ILE A 260 -13.13 -0.77 -8.39
CA ILE A 260 -12.61 -0.15 -9.62
C ILE A 260 -13.56 -0.23 -10.79
N GLY A 261 -14.57 -1.10 -10.78
CA GLY A 261 -15.57 -1.24 -11.85
C GLY A 261 -16.21 0.08 -12.24
N PRO A 262 -16.66 0.94 -11.32
CA PRO A 262 -17.20 2.27 -11.66
C PRO A 262 -16.23 3.16 -12.44
N LEU A 263 -14.91 3.03 -12.21
CA LEU A 263 -13.89 3.76 -12.98
C LEU A 263 -13.75 3.23 -14.40
N LEU A 264 -13.89 1.91 -14.57
CA LEU A 264 -13.79 1.24 -15.87
C LEU A 264 -14.98 1.56 -16.79
N GLY A 265 -16.11 1.99 -16.25
CA GLY A 265 -17.29 2.44 -17.01
C GLY A 265 -17.12 3.74 -17.77
N SER A 266 -15.96 4.41 -17.71
CA SER A 266 -15.73 5.69 -18.39
C SER A 266 -14.27 5.92 -18.79
N ILE A 267 -14.06 6.60 -19.93
CA ILE A 267 -12.71 6.97 -20.40
C ILE A 267 -11.94 7.81 -19.36
N PRO A 268 -12.53 8.86 -18.72
CA PRO A 268 -11.84 9.59 -17.66
C PRO A 268 -11.45 8.73 -16.47
N GLY A 269 -12.29 7.75 -16.10
CA GLY A 269 -11.99 6.79 -15.03
C GLY A 269 -10.79 5.91 -15.37
N ILE A 270 -10.77 5.31 -16.56
CA ILE A 270 -9.68 4.47 -17.07
C ILE A 270 -8.37 5.27 -17.12
N LEU A 271 -8.39 6.49 -17.66
CA LEU A 271 -7.21 7.34 -17.72
C LEU A 271 -6.72 7.73 -16.32
N THR A 272 -7.64 8.02 -15.40
CA THR A 272 -7.29 8.32 -14.00
C THR A 272 -6.65 7.10 -13.33
N LEU A 273 -7.25 5.92 -13.44
CA LEU A 273 -6.71 4.69 -12.89
C LEU A 273 -5.28 4.44 -13.39
N GLY A 274 -5.06 4.54 -14.70
CA GLY A 274 -3.74 4.32 -15.28
C GLY A 274 -2.71 5.37 -14.89
N LEU A 275 -3.04 6.66 -15.04
CA LEU A 275 -2.09 7.76 -14.83
C LEU A 275 -1.80 7.98 -13.35
N ALA A 276 -2.83 7.99 -12.49
CA ALA A 276 -2.65 8.24 -11.07
C ALA A 276 -1.82 7.11 -10.42
N ALA A 277 -2.21 5.84 -10.64
CA ALA A 277 -1.46 4.70 -10.11
C ALA A 277 -0.02 4.67 -10.66
N GLY A 278 0.17 4.84 -11.97
CA GLY A 278 1.50 4.88 -12.58
C GLY A 278 2.39 5.96 -11.97
N ILE A 279 1.89 7.18 -11.74
CA ILE A 279 2.66 8.28 -11.14
C ILE A 279 2.96 8.00 -9.67
N GLY A 280 1.95 7.69 -8.86
CA GLY A 280 2.12 7.55 -7.40
C GLY A 280 2.95 6.33 -7.05
N GLU A 281 2.55 5.17 -7.54
CA GLU A 281 3.16 3.89 -7.18
C GLU A 281 4.57 3.74 -7.73
N GLU A 282 4.82 4.08 -9.01
CA GLU A 282 6.16 3.95 -9.56
C GLU A 282 7.14 4.94 -8.92
N THR A 283 6.69 6.15 -8.56
CA THR A 283 7.53 7.08 -7.81
C THR A 283 7.92 6.52 -6.44
N LEU A 284 6.99 5.88 -5.73
CA LEU A 284 7.25 5.28 -4.42
C LEU A 284 8.08 3.99 -4.56
N PHE A 285 7.60 3.02 -5.33
CA PHE A 285 8.21 1.69 -5.38
C PHE A 285 9.50 1.68 -6.20
N ARG A 286 9.50 2.19 -7.43
CA ARG A 286 10.68 2.15 -8.33
C ARG A 286 11.64 3.32 -8.10
N GLY A 287 11.09 4.50 -7.76
CA GLY A 287 11.88 5.69 -7.50
C GLY A 287 12.56 5.68 -6.13
N ALA A 288 11.79 5.48 -5.06
CA ALA A 288 12.30 5.61 -3.69
C ALA A 288 12.78 4.27 -3.10
N LEU A 289 11.96 3.20 -3.15
CA LEU A 289 12.20 1.96 -2.43
C LEU A 289 13.16 1.01 -3.14
N GLN A 290 12.92 0.67 -4.41
CA GLN A 290 13.71 -0.34 -5.12
C GLN A 290 15.23 -0.12 -5.12
N PRO A 291 15.77 1.12 -5.23
CA PRO A 291 17.20 1.33 -5.15
C PRO A 291 17.83 0.97 -3.78
N ARG A 292 17.01 0.71 -2.75
CA ARG A 292 17.45 0.35 -1.40
C ARG A 292 17.02 -1.04 -0.97
N PHE A 293 15.83 -1.44 -1.35
CA PHE A 293 15.28 -2.76 -0.98
C PHE A 293 15.56 -3.84 -2.02
N GLY A 294 15.99 -3.45 -3.21
CA GLY A 294 16.23 -4.38 -4.32
C GLY A 294 14.96 -4.82 -5.03
N LEU A 295 15.13 -5.56 -6.12
CA LEU A 295 14.05 -5.98 -7.01
C LEU A 295 13.01 -6.85 -6.31
N LEU A 296 13.45 -7.98 -5.76
CA LEU A 296 12.54 -9.01 -5.23
C LEU A 296 11.72 -8.49 -4.04
N PHE A 297 12.37 -7.84 -3.08
CA PHE A 297 11.69 -7.34 -1.89
C PHE A 297 10.69 -6.23 -2.24
N THR A 298 11.06 -5.32 -3.16
CA THR A 298 10.16 -4.24 -3.59
C THR A 298 8.98 -4.78 -4.39
N SER A 299 9.19 -5.80 -5.25
CA SER A 299 8.09 -6.43 -6.00
C SER A 299 7.16 -7.22 -5.07
N LEU A 300 7.69 -7.87 -4.04
CA LEU A 300 6.88 -8.52 -3.02
C LEU A 300 6.05 -7.49 -2.24
N LEU A 301 6.67 -6.39 -1.81
CA LEU A 301 5.96 -5.30 -1.13
C LEU A 301 4.87 -4.70 -2.02
N PHE A 302 5.15 -4.54 -3.31
CA PHE A 302 4.19 -4.06 -4.30
C PHE A 302 2.98 -5.00 -4.42
N ALA A 303 3.19 -6.31 -4.40
CA ALA A 303 2.10 -7.27 -4.43
C ALA A 303 1.30 -7.28 -3.11
N VAL A 304 2.00 -7.25 -1.97
CA VAL A 304 1.35 -7.32 -0.64
C VAL A 304 0.55 -6.06 -0.30
N VAL A 305 0.95 -4.89 -0.79
CA VAL A 305 0.17 -3.66 -0.58
C VAL A 305 -1.18 -3.69 -1.32
N HIS A 306 -1.32 -4.53 -2.35
CA HIS A 306 -2.59 -4.82 -3.03
C HIS A 306 -3.36 -5.93 -2.30
N SER A 307 -3.54 -5.76 -1.00
CA SER A 307 -4.14 -6.76 -0.11
C SER A 307 -5.58 -7.15 -0.49
N GLN A 308 -6.29 -6.30 -1.24
CA GLN A 308 -7.61 -6.60 -1.80
C GLN A 308 -7.64 -7.83 -2.70
N TYR A 309 -6.51 -8.31 -3.14
CA TYR A 309 -6.40 -9.58 -3.87
C TYR A 309 -6.16 -10.79 -2.95
N GLY A 310 -6.03 -10.58 -1.65
CA GLY A 310 -5.73 -11.65 -0.69
C GLY A 310 -4.40 -12.35 -0.98
N ILE A 311 -4.39 -13.69 -0.83
CA ILE A 311 -3.27 -14.56 -1.24
C ILE A 311 -3.78 -15.47 -2.37
N THR A 312 -3.92 -14.92 -3.55
CA THR A 312 -4.53 -15.56 -4.72
C THR A 312 -3.65 -15.48 -5.96
N LEU A 313 -4.15 -15.97 -7.09
CA LEU A 313 -3.53 -15.82 -8.40
C LEU A 313 -3.32 -14.35 -8.77
N SER A 314 -4.28 -13.47 -8.41
CA SER A 314 -4.19 -12.04 -8.68
C SER A 314 -3.01 -11.39 -7.97
N THR A 315 -2.70 -11.83 -6.73
CA THR A 315 -1.49 -11.38 -6.00
C THR A 315 -0.21 -11.83 -6.70
N LEU A 316 -0.19 -13.06 -7.23
CA LEU A 316 0.94 -13.54 -8.04
C LEU A 316 1.07 -12.73 -9.35
N ALA A 317 -0.04 -12.40 -9.99
CA ALA A 317 -0.06 -11.55 -11.18
C ALA A 317 0.56 -10.16 -10.89
N VAL A 318 0.14 -9.50 -9.80
CA VAL A 318 0.71 -8.21 -9.36
C VAL A 318 2.19 -8.34 -9.02
N PHE A 319 2.62 -9.44 -8.41
CA PHE A 319 4.04 -9.70 -8.15
C PHE A 319 4.85 -9.80 -9.45
N ILE A 320 4.33 -10.51 -10.46
CA ILE A 320 4.97 -10.66 -11.78
C ILE A 320 5.07 -9.29 -12.48
N VAL A 321 3.99 -8.50 -12.49
CA VAL A 321 4.02 -7.12 -13.01
C VAL A 321 5.04 -6.29 -12.23
N GLY A 322 5.08 -6.46 -10.91
CA GLY A 322 6.08 -5.87 -10.04
C GLY A 322 7.52 -6.16 -10.44
N LEU A 323 7.80 -7.41 -10.80
CA LEU A 323 9.13 -7.83 -11.31
C LEU A 323 9.43 -7.21 -12.68
N ILE A 324 8.47 -7.23 -13.62
CA ILE A 324 8.64 -6.66 -14.97
C ILE A 324 8.99 -5.16 -14.86
N LEU A 325 8.19 -4.40 -14.12
CA LEU A 325 8.42 -2.96 -13.89
C LEU A 325 9.74 -2.72 -13.15
N GLY A 326 10.08 -3.57 -12.19
CA GLY A 326 11.35 -3.49 -11.48
C GLY A 326 12.57 -3.77 -12.37
N LEU A 327 12.49 -4.74 -13.28
CA LEU A 327 13.52 -5.00 -14.29
C LEU A 327 13.63 -3.84 -15.28
N LEU A 328 12.48 -3.27 -15.69
CA LEU A 328 12.46 -2.08 -16.53
C LEU A 328 13.17 -0.91 -15.85
N ARG A 329 12.94 -0.70 -14.54
CA ARG A 329 13.63 0.32 -13.73
C ARG A 329 15.15 0.14 -13.71
N MET A 330 15.63 -1.09 -13.71
CA MET A 330 17.08 -1.39 -13.71
C MET A 330 17.77 -1.08 -15.04
N ARG A 331 17.02 -1.06 -16.14
CA ARG A 331 17.52 -0.78 -17.50
C ARG A 331 17.27 0.64 -17.96
N PHE A 332 16.24 1.28 -17.42
CA PHE A 332 15.79 2.62 -17.78
C PHE A 332 15.65 3.49 -16.52
N ASN A 333 14.55 4.19 -16.39
CA ASN A 333 14.27 5.12 -15.31
C ASN A 333 12.82 4.98 -14.82
N THR A 334 12.46 5.67 -13.75
CA THR A 334 11.11 5.63 -13.16
C THR A 334 10.06 6.20 -14.12
N SER A 335 10.39 7.23 -14.92
CA SER A 335 9.44 7.77 -15.91
C SER A 335 9.02 6.72 -16.94
N THR A 336 9.94 5.85 -17.37
CA THR A 336 9.62 4.72 -18.27
C THR A 336 8.72 3.71 -17.58
N CYS A 337 8.91 3.45 -16.27
CA CYS A 337 8.03 2.57 -15.49
C CYS A 337 6.63 3.18 -15.33
N VAL A 338 6.51 4.48 -15.09
CA VAL A 338 5.22 5.20 -15.07
C VAL A 338 4.46 4.99 -16.37
N ILE A 339 5.12 5.14 -17.51
CA ILE A 339 4.51 4.92 -18.82
C ILE A 339 4.07 3.46 -18.98
N ALA A 340 4.90 2.51 -18.59
CA ALA A 340 4.57 1.09 -18.69
C ALA A 340 3.37 0.71 -17.81
N HIS A 341 3.35 1.16 -16.55
CA HIS A 341 2.26 0.91 -15.62
C HIS A 341 0.96 1.58 -16.10
N ALA A 342 1.02 2.85 -16.49
CA ALA A 342 -0.15 3.55 -17.07
C ALA A 342 -0.69 2.83 -18.31
N SER A 343 0.20 2.41 -19.24
CA SER A 343 -0.21 1.67 -20.45
C SER A 343 -0.83 0.32 -20.10
N TYR A 344 -0.32 -0.39 -19.09
CA TYR A 344 -0.89 -1.64 -18.59
C TYR A 344 -2.33 -1.43 -18.09
N ASN A 345 -2.54 -0.51 -17.14
CA ASN A 345 -3.85 -0.26 -16.55
C ASN A 345 -4.85 0.30 -17.58
N ILE A 346 -4.41 1.24 -18.43
CA ILE A 346 -5.27 1.80 -19.49
C ILE A 346 -5.69 0.70 -20.47
N THR A 347 -4.77 -0.18 -20.87
CA THR A 347 -5.08 -1.27 -21.80
C THR A 347 -6.09 -2.24 -21.20
N LEU A 348 -5.90 -2.69 -19.95
CA LEU A 348 -6.87 -3.55 -19.25
C LEU A 348 -8.22 -2.85 -19.11
N GLY A 349 -8.24 -1.58 -18.67
CA GLY A 349 -9.47 -0.81 -18.55
C GLY A 349 -10.20 -0.62 -19.89
N MET A 350 -9.45 -0.40 -20.99
CA MET A 350 -10.05 -0.30 -22.32
C MET A 350 -10.61 -1.65 -22.81
N ILE A 351 -9.94 -2.77 -22.50
CA ILE A 351 -10.47 -4.10 -22.84
C ILE A 351 -11.76 -4.34 -22.06
N ALA A 352 -11.80 -4.08 -20.76
CA ALA A 352 -13.01 -4.21 -19.94
C ALA A 352 -14.14 -3.30 -20.45
N TYR A 353 -13.84 -2.06 -20.81
CA TYR A 353 -14.82 -1.11 -21.34
C TYR A 353 -15.42 -1.52 -22.69
N LEU A 354 -14.58 -2.03 -23.60
CA LEU A 354 -15.01 -2.40 -24.95
C LEU A 354 -15.63 -3.80 -25.04
N PHE A 355 -15.25 -4.68 -24.13
CA PHE A 355 -15.68 -6.08 -24.09
C PHE A 355 -16.18 -6.49 -22.69
N PRO A 356 -17.23 -5.85 -22.17
CA PRO A 356 -17.71 -6.07 -20.79
C PRO A 356 -18.19 -7.50 -20.51
N GLN A 357 -18.36 -8.33 -21.55
CA GLN A 357 -18.74 -9.74 -21.42
C GLN A 357 -17.54 -10.70 -21.34
N ALA A 358 -16.33 -10.19 -21.45
CA ALA A 358 -15.10 -10.98 -21.39
C ALA A 358 -14.39 -10.89 -20.01
N PHE A 359 -14.98 -10.09 -19.13
CA PHE A 359 -14.52 -9.86 -17.74
C PHE A 359 -15.66 -10.09 -16.79
#